data_944e39f06e3fb390c9bdb3f23ac7177d
#
_entry.id   944e39f06e3fb390c9bdb3f23ac7177d
#
_cell.length_a   1.000
_cell.length_b   1.000
_cell.length_c   1.000
_cell.angle_alpha   90.00
_cell.angle_beta   90.00
_cell.angle_gamma   90.00
#
_symmetry.space_group_name_H-M   'P 1'
#
loop_
_entity.id
_entity.type
_entity.pdbx_description
1 polymer ?
#
loop_
_entity_poly.entity_id
_entity_poly.type
_entity_poly.pdbx_seq_one_letter_code
_entity_poly.pdbx_strand_id
1 'polypeptide(L)'
;EDDRLSTALLLIQGNYHKADFNVERLCTAMHVNRVTLYRLFSGKLGVSPNGYISHYRLEQGKKLLEMGFSVKNTALSCGFSDSASFCGRFKRCTGMTPKEFVADSHKQKSSSNT
;
A
#
# COMPACT_ATOMS: atom_id res chain seq x y z
N GLU A 1 -4.68 24.16 9.31
CA GLU A 1 -4.08 22.99 9.44
C GLU A 1 -4.95 21.92 9.78
N ASP A 2 -4.73 20.80 9.21
CA ASP A 2 -5.64 19.71 9.38
C ASP A 2 -4.94 18.55 10.01
N ASP A 3 -4.95 18.55 11.35
CA ASP A 3 -4.35 17.47 12.11
C ASP A 3 -5.01 16.14 11.85
N ARG A 4 -6.27 16.15 11.39
CA ARG A 4 -6.98 14.90 11.12
C ARG A 4 -6.33 14.12 9.97
N LEU A 5 -5.86 14.82 8.95
CA LEU A 5 -5.17 14.11 7.87
C LEU A 5 -3.88 13.48 8.36
N SER A 6 -3.10 14.20 9.14
CA SER A 6 -1.88 13.65 9.72
C SER A 6 -2.17 12.42 10.57
N THR A 7 -3.23 12.47 11.38
CA THR A 7 -3.64 11.34 12.19
C THR A 7 -3.99 10.14 11.32
N ALA A 8 -4.73 10.38 10.21
CA ALA A 8 -5.10 9.31 9.31
C ALA A 8 -3.87 8.64 8.72
N LEU A 9 -2.90 9.43 8.29
CA LEU A 9 -1.69 8.89 7.69
C LEU A 9 -0.89 8.07 8.69
N LEU A 10 -0.81 8.51 9.93
CA LEU A 10 -0.13 7.75 10.97
C LEU A 10 -0.84 6.44 11.28
N LEU A 11 -2.16 6.45 11.29
CA LEU A 11 -2.92 5.24 11.51
C LEU A 11 -2.72 4.23 10.38
N ILE A 12 -2.64 4.72 9.15
CA ILE A 12 -2.37 3.85 8.01
C ILE A 12 -0.99 3.23 8.14
N GLN A 13 0.00 4.03 8.50
CA GLN A 13 1.36 3.53 8.67
C GLN A 13 1.46 2.44 9.74
N GLY A 14 0.68 2.57 10.79
CA GLY A 14 0.70 1.61 11.89
C GLY A 14 -0.16 0.38 11.68
N ASN A 15 -1.07 0.41 10.70
CA ASN A 15 -2.07 -0.66 10.54
C ASN A 15 -2.15 -1.27 9.16
N TYR A 16 -1.43 -0.74 8.17
CA TYR A 16 -1.56 -1.21 6.79
C TYR A 16 -1.29 -2.72 6.67
N HIS A 17 -0.43 -3.24 7.51
CA HIS A 17 -0.02 -4.65 7.45
C HIS A 17 -1.11 -5.61 7.92
N LYS A 18 -2.16 -5.10 8.51
CA LYS A 18 -3.28 -5.92 8.96
C LYS A 18 -4.28 -6.07 7.84
N ALA A 19 -4.59 -7.31 7.47
CA ALA A 19 -5.48 -7.58 6.36
C ALA A 19 -6.90 -7.03 6.60
N ASP A 20 -7.32 -6.97 7.85
CA ASP A 20 -8.65 -6.47 8.17
C ASP A 20 -8.74 -4.95 8.29
N PHE A 21 -7.62 -4.25 8.15
CA PHE A 21 -7.64 -2.79 8.19
C PHE A 21 -8.22 -2.26 6.87
N ASN A 22 -9.16 -1.32 6.98
CA ASN A 22 -9.79 -0.74 5.80
C ASN A 22 -10.30 0.67 6.13
N VAL A 23 -10.97 1.28 5.15
CA VAL A 23 -11.47 2.64 5.32
C VAL A 23 -12.45 2.75 6.50
N GLU A 24 -13.30 1.74 6.69
CA GLU A 24 -14.25 1.77 7.79
C GLU A 24 -13.56 1.76 9.15
N ARG A 25 -12.52 0.95 9.27
CA ARG A 25 -11.76 0.91 10.51
C ARG A 25 -11.03 2.22 10.75
N LEU A 26 -10.55 2.83 9.68
CA LEU A 26 -9.91 4.13 9.80
C LEU A 26 -10.90 5.19 10.27
N CYS A 27 -12.09 5.19 9.69
CA CYS A 27 -13.15 6.11 10.12
C CYS A 27 -13.49 5.93 11.59
N THR A 28 -13.63 4.69 12.03
CA THR A 28 -13.95 4.38 13.42
C THR A 28 -12.86 4.88 14.36
N ALA A 29 -11.61 4.62 14.00
CA ALA A 29 -10.49 5.03 14.84
C ALA A 29 -10.39 6.55 14.97
N MET A 30 -10.79 7.27 13.94
CA MET A 30 -10.71 8.73 13.93
C MET A 30 -12.01 9.40 14.38
N HIS A 31 -13.06 8.63 14.58
CA HIS A 31 -14.38 9.15 14.95
C HIS A 31 -14.94 10.11 13.90
N VAL A 32 -14.74 9.77 12.62
CA VAL A 32 -15.29 10.55 11.50
C VAL A 32 -16.10 9.63 10.60
N ASN A 33 -16.96 10.22 9.77
CA ASN A 33 -17.69 9.42 8.79
C ASN A 33 -16.93 9.36 7.47
N ARG A 34 -17.43 8.55 6.55
CA ARG A 34 -16.75 8.35 5.27
C ARG A 34 -16.66 9.63 4.46
N VAL A 35 -17.71 10.45 4.48
CA VAL A 35 -17.71 11.69 3.72
C VAL A 35 -16.58 12.60 4.19
N THR A 36 -16.44 12.76 5.49
CA THR A 36 -15.38 13.59 6.05
C THR A 36 -14.01 13.06 5.65
N LEU A 37 -13.82 11.75 5.77
CA LEU A 37 -12.53 11.16 5.44
C LEU A 37 -12.20 11.33 3.97
N TYR A 38 -13.18 11.11 3.08
CA TYR A 38 -12.97 11.28 1.66
C TYR A 38 -12.61 12.72 1.31
N ARG A 39 -13.27 13.68 1.95
CA ARG A 39 -12.95 15.10 1.72
C ARG A 39 -11.53 15.44 2.14
N LEU A 40 -11.08 14.89 3.28
CA LEU A 40 -9.74 15.13 3.74
C LEU A 40 -8.71 14.63 2.73
N PHE A 41 -8.89 13.40 2.25
CA PHE A 41 -7.93 12.83 1.31
C PHE A 41 -8.00 13.48 -0.06
N SER A 42 -9.20 13.65 -0.60
CA SER A 42 -9.36 14.25 -1.92
C SER A 42 -8.86 15.69 -1.95
N GLY A 43 -9.16 16.44 -0.91
CA GLY A 43 -8.80 17.86 -0.86
C GLY A 43 -7.31 18.11 -0.73
N LYS A 44 -6.62 17.28 0.05
CA LYS A 44 -5.19 17.48 0.29
C LYS A 44 -4.30 16.62 -0.59
N LEU A 45 -4.71 15.40 -0.90
CA LEU A 45 -3.86 14.45 -1.60
C LEU A 45 -4.36 14.10 -2.99
N GLY A 46 -5.58 14.45 -3.34
CA GLY A 46 -6.13 14.15 -4.65
C GLY A 46 -6.44 12.68 -4.88
N VAL A 47 -6.49 11.88 -3.82
CA VAL A 47 -6.79 10.45 -3.95
C VAL A 47 -7.80 10.05 -2.87
N SER A 48 -8.48 8.93 -3.08
CA SER A 48 -9.40 8.43 -2.07
C SER A 48 -8.63 7.75 -0.94
N PRO A 49 -9.24 7.65 0.25
CA PRO A 49 -8.58 6.92 1.34
C PRO A 49 -8.26 5.48 0.96
N ASN A 50 -9.18 4.81 0.28
CA ASN A 50 -8.96 3.44 -0.15
C ASN A 50 -7.79 3.35 -1.13
N GLY A 51 -7.73 4.28 -2.07
CA GLY A 51 -6.63 4.34 -3.01
C GLY A 51 -5.29 4.58 -2.32
N TYR A 52 -5.30 5.44 -1.30
CA TYR A 52 -4.08 5.71 -0.55
C TYR A 52 -3.59 4.46 0.19
N ILE A 53 -4.49 3.75 0.86
CA ILE A 53 -4.13 2.55 1.59
C ILE A 53 -3.56 1.50 0.63
N SER A 54 -4.22 1.28 -0.52
CA SER A 54 -3.74 0.32 -1.50
C SER A 54 -2.36 0.69 -2.03
N HIS A 55 -2.18 1.97 -2.36
CA HIS A 55 -0.90 2.44 -2.86
C HIS A 55 0.20 2.27 -1.81
N TYR A 56 -0.11 2.61 -0.57
CA TYR A 56 0.86 2.48 0.51
C TYR A 56 1.30 1.03 0.69
N ARG A 57 0.32 0.11 0.66
CA ARG A 57 0.62 -1.32 0.77
C ARG A 57 1.53 -1.79 -0.36
N LEU A 58 1.26 -1.34 -1.58
CA LEU A 58 2.08 -1.74 -2.73
C LEU A 58 3.49 -1.17 -2.64
N GLU A 59 3.63 0.07 -2.17
CA GLU A 59 4.95 0.65 -2.01
C GLU A 59 5.77 -0.11 -0.98
N GLN A 60 5.14 -0.52 0.11
CA GLN A 60 5.84 -1.35 1.09
C GLN A 60 6.16 -2.72 0.51
N GLY A 61 5.26 -3.26 -0.31
CA GLY A 61 5.50 -4.53 -0.98
C GLY A 61 6.70 -4.48 -1.91
N LYS A 62 6.84 -3.39 -2.65
CA LYS A 62 8.00 -3.22 -3.53
C LYS A 62 9.31 -3.29 -2.74
N LYS A 63 9.34 -2.63 -1.60
CA LYS A 63 10.54 -2.64 -0.75
C LYS A 63 10.88 -4.03 -0.26
N LEU A 64 9.86 -4.78 0.17
CA LEU A 64 10.08 -6.13 0.66
C LEU A 64 10.56 -7.06 -0.44
N LEU A 65 9.98 -6.92 -1.64
CA LEU A 65 10.42 -7.72 -2.78
C LEU A 65 11.87 -7.43 -3.13
N GLU A 66 12.26 -6.17 -3.09
CA GLU A 66 13.64 -5.78 -3.36
C GLU A 66 14.60 -6.32 -2.31
N MET A 67 14.12 -6.55 -1.11
CA MET A 67 14.91 -7.13 -0.02
C MET A 67 15.02 -8.64 -0.12
N GLY A 68 14.34 -9.27 -1.07
CA GLY A 68 14.42 -10.70 -1.27
C GLY A 68 13.30 -11.51 -0.67
N PHE A 69 12.26 -10.88 -0.15
CA PHE A 69 11.13 -11.60 0.41
C PHE A 69 10.34 -12.28 -0.71
N SER A 70 9.78 -13.45 -0.41
CA SER A 70 8.94 -14.14 -1.38
C SER A 70 7.66 -13.35 -1.63
N VAL A 71 7.01 -13.62 -2.78
CA VAL A 71 5.76 -12.94 -3.12
C VAL A 71 4.70 -13.23 -2.05
N LYS A 72 4.61 -14.48 -1.59
CA LYS A 72 3.62 -14.86 -0.60
C LYS A 72 3.85 -14.11 0.73
N ASN A 73 5.08 -14.12 1.21
CA ASN A 73 5.40 -13.45 2.47
C ASN A 73 5.20 -11.94 2.35
N THR A 74 5.57 -11.37 1.22
CA THR A 74 5.38 -9.95 0.96
C THR A 74 3.91 -9.58 1.00
N ALA A 75 3.06 -10.37 0.33
CA ALA A 75 1.63 -10.10 0.30
C ALA A 75 1.04 -10.06 1.70
N LEU A 76 1.36 -11.07 2.50
CA LEU A 76 0.81 -11.15 3.85
C LEU A 76 1.36 -10.04 4.75
N SER A 77 2.63 -9.69 4.57
CA SER A 77 3.24 -8.63 5.38
C SER A 77 2.71 -7.25 5.06
N CYS A 78 2.16 -7.07 3.85
CA CYS A 78 1.63 -5.77 3.43
C CYS A 78 0.14 -5.63 3.64
N GLY A 79 -0.51 -6.61 4.26
CA GLY A 79 -1.92 -6.50 4.58
C GLY A 79 -2.86 -7.07 3.53
N PHE A 80 -2.35 -7.82 2.55
CA PHE A 80 -3.20 -8.52 1.60
C PHE A 80 -3.59 -9.88 2.19
N SER A 81 -4.80 -10.30 1.89
CA SER A 81 -5.29 -11.58 2.45
C SER A 81 -4.61 -12.78 1.81
N ASP A 82 -4.16 -12.64 0.56
CA ASP A 82 -3.46 -13.73 -0.12
C ASP A 82 -2.58 -13.15 -1.22
N SER A 83 -1.73 -14.01 -1.80
CA SER A 83 -0.82 -13.57 -2.83
C SER A 83 -1.52 -13.23 -4.15
N ALA A 84 -2.65 -13.88 -4.43
CA ALA A 84 -3.39 -13.59 -5.65
C ALA A 84 -3.92 -12.17 -5.66
N SER A 85 -4.45 -11.70 -4.52
CA SER A 85 -4.93 -10.32 -4.40
C SER A 85 -3.79 -9.33 -4.57
N PHE A 86 -2.65 -9.62 -3.95
CA PHE A 86 -1.48 -8.77 -4.06
C PHE A 86 -0.99 -8.70 -5.51
N CYS A 87 -0.86 -9.84 -6.17
CA CYS A 87 -0.38 -9.89 -7.55
C CYS A 87 -1.30 -9.14 -8.50
N GLY A 88 -2.62 -9.32 -8.34
CA GLY A 88 -3.57 -8.65 -9.21
C GLY A 88 -3.51 -7.14 -9.06
N ARG A 89 -3.45 -6.66 -7.82
CA ARG A 89 -3.37 -5.23 -7.57
C ARG A 89 -2.03 -4.67 -8.02
N PHE A 90 -0.95 -5.40 -7.78
CA PHE A 90 0.39 -5.00 -8.16
C PHE A 90 0.48 -4.82 -9.67
N LYS A 91 -0.02 -5.80 -10.43
CA LYS A 91 0.02 -5.73 -11.89
C LYS A 91 -0.84 -4.57 -12.41
N ARG A 92 -2.00 -4.35 -11.80
CA ARG A 92 -2.88 -3.27 -12.22
C ARG A 92 -2.22 -1.91 -12.02
N CYS A 93 -1.47 -1.74 -10.94
CA CYS A 93 -0.88 -0.45 -10.61
C CYS A 93 0.48 -0.22 -11.25
N THR A 94 1.28 -1.27 -11.45
CA THR A 94 2.64 -1.13 -11.96
C THR A 94 2.81 -1.60 -13.39
N GLY A 95 1.86 -2.36 -13.91
CA GLY A 95 1.98 -2.94 -15.24
C GLY A 95 2.73 -4.24 -15.29
N MET A 96 3.28 -4.73 -14.18
CA MET A 96 3.96 -6.00 -14.14
C MET A 96 3.62 -6.78 -12.88
N THR A 97 3.82 -8.11 -12.95
CA THR A 97 3.61 -8.94 -11.78
C THR A 97 4.75 -8.73 -10.79
N PRO A 98 4.54 -9.08 -9.51
CA PRO A 98 5.64 -8.98 -8.54
C PRO A 98 6.87 -9.76 -8.96
N LYS A 99 6.67 -10.91 -9.59
CA LYS A 99 7.77 -11.74 -10.07
C LYS A 99 8.56 -11.00 -11.14
N GLU A 100 7.85 -10.38 -12.10
CA GLU A 100 8.48 -9.59 -13.14
C GLU A 100 9.22 -8.39 -12.57
N PHE A 101 8.62 -7.77 -11.56
CA PHE A 101 9.23 -6.63 -10.89
C PHE A 101 10.58 -7.01 -10.26
N VAL A 102 10.62 -8.14 -9.57
CA VAL A 102 11.84 -8.62 -8.93
C VAL A 102 12.91 -8.91 -9.97
N ALA A 103 12.52 -9.59 -11.06
CA ALA A 103 13.47 -9.91 -12.13
C ALA A 103 14.05 -8.63 -12.76
N ASP A 104 13.18 -7.64 -12.99
CA ASP A 104 13.61 -6.38 -13.56
C ASP A 104 14.53 -5.63 -12.63
N SER A 105 14.22 -5.63 -11.34
CA SER A 105 15.04 -4.98 -10.33
C SER A 105 16.44 -5.57 -10.26
N HIS A 106 16.53 -6.91 -10.29
CA HIS A 106 17.82 -7.60 -10.28
C HIS A 106 18.59 -7.27 -11.54
N LYS A 107 17.92 -7.21 -12.66
CA LYS A 107 18.55 -6.88 -13.93
C LYS A 107 19.15 -5.48 -13.89
N GLN A 108 18.40 -4.53 -13.36
CA GLN A 108 18.87 -3.16 -13.24
C GLN A 108 20.07 -3.06 -12.33
N LYS A 109 20.05 -3.79 -11.21
CA LYS A 109 21.18 -3.79 -10.28
C LYS A 109 22.42 -4.35 -10.95
N SER A 110 22.27 -5.41 -11.72
CA SER A 110 23.41 -5.98 -12.44
C SER A 110 24.00 -4.95 -13.40
N SER A 111 23.13 -4.22 -14.11
CA SER A 111 23.61 -3.20 -15.03
C SER A 111 24.36 -2.09 -14.31
N SER A 112 23.87 -1.68 -13.17
CA SER A 112 24.50 -0.57 -12.45
C SER A 112 25.82 -0.97 -11.82
N ASN A 113 26.09 -2.25 -11.65
CA ASN A 113 27.32 -2.72 -11.05
C ASN A 113 28.45 -2.88 -12.07
N THR A 114 28.14 -2.73 -13.33
CA THR A 114 29.17 -2.81 -14.35
C THR A 114 29.64 -1.43 -14.77
#